data_7cfa132647862758b8c346bf2e359f3a
#
_entry.id   7cfa132647862758b8c346bf2e359f3a
#
_cell.length_a   1.000
_cell.length_b   1.000
_cell.length_c   1.000
_cell.angle_alpha   90.00
_cell.angle_beta   90.00
_cell.angle_gamma   90.00
#
_symmetry.space_group_name_H-M   'P 1'
#
loop_
_entity.id
_entity.type
_entity.pdbx_description
1 polymer ?
#
loop_
_entity_poly.entity_id
_entity_poly.type
_entity_poly.pdbx_seq_one_letter_code
_entity_poly.pdbx_strand_id
1 'polypeptide(L)'
;YWSHLRMTNPDLIGRNLLKSAYEPDSGNTQPRVSRHCSANLTLSQSLETYLVQKGTNRGKTFRTAAQRACTYLVETCGAKDLARYSRADALKYRDYLIAKGMVGSSVSRVMSSIRAVFNFAISEYALDLKNPFTGMYYDKAAGVTKRLPIPIEDIRKVQDQCRLIDDEMRWLVSLISDTGLRLAEAAGLLKSDLVLDAEIPFVRVTVHPWRAVKTSGSVRVVPLTNASLWAARCIANANPDLAYAFPRYNKTSTTNANSASAALNKWLHQYVPQGCTMHSFRHSMRDRLRAVECPSDIIDQIGGWATGSVGQGYGSGYGLEVCDKWMRKMEEK
;
A
#
# COMPACT_ATOMS: atom_id res chain seq x y z
N TYR A 1 -19.65 -12.29 -41.07
CA TYR A 1 -19.09 -11.68 -42.31
C TYR A 1 -17.69 -11.20 -41.94
N TRP A 2 -16.61 -11.76 -42.30
CA TRP A 2 -15.95 -12.36 -43.43
C TRP A 2 -14.79 -13.19 -42.88
N SER A 3 -14.68 -14.38 -43.05
CA SER A 3 -14.11 -15.47 -43.80
C SER A 3 -12.95 -15.13 -44.74
N HIS A 4 -11.89 -15.94 -44.57
CA HIS A 4 -10.92 -16.42 -45.53
C HIS A 4 -9.93 -15.47 -46.21
N LEU A 5 -8.64 -15.80 -45.97
CA LEU A 5 -7.73 -16.18 -47.07
C LEU A 5 -6.51 -16.94 -46.50
N ARG A 6 -6.49 -18.25 -46.79
CA ARG A 6 -5.29 -19.08 -46.91
C ARG A 6 -4.72 -18.89 -48.31
N MET A 7 -3.41 -18.84 -48.43
CA MET A 7 -2.61 -19.37 -49.55
C MET A 7 -1.20 -19.55 -49.01
N THR A 8 -0.75 -20.78 -48.76
CA THR A 8 -0.09 -21.81 -49.59
C THR A 8 1.15 -21.32 -50.35
N ASN A 9 2.34 -21.60 -49.79
CA ASN A 9 3.37 -22.55 -50.24
C ASN A 9 3.79 -22.50 -51.72
N PRO A 10 4.91 -23.15 -52.17
CA PRO A 10 6.13 -23.59 -51.52
C PRO A 10 7.44 -23.37 -52.38
N ASP A 11 8.56 -23.88 -51.87
CA ASP A 11 9.76 -24.42 -52.57
C ASP A 11 10.58 -23.55 -53.53
N LEU A 12 11.86 -23.51 -53.20
CA LEU A 12 13.00 -23.82 -54.09
C LEU A 12 14.32 -23.77 -53.28
N ILE A 13 14.81 -24.93 -52.86
CA ILE A 13 15.95 -25.70 -53.42
C ILE A 13 17.19 -24.84 -53.74
N GLY A 14 18.23 -25.09 -52.99
CA GLY A 14 19.59 -24.65 -53.28
C GLY A 14 20.60 -25.33 -52.38
N ARG A 15 20.89 -26.64 -52.63
CA ARG A 15 22.04 -27.31 -52.10
C ARG A 15 23.31 -26.70 -52.71
N ASN A 16 24.28 -26.35 -51.88
CA ASN A 16 25.67 -26.57 -52.29
C ASN A 16 26.54 -26.88 -51.09
N LEU A 17 27.11 -28.05 -51.19
CA LEU A 17 28.18 -28.64 -50.43
C LEU A 17 29.46 -27.81 -50.58
N LEU A 18 30.14 -27.53 -49.49
CA LEU A 18 31.58 -27.49 -49.46
C LEU A 18 32.06 -28.06 -48.12
N LYS A 19 32.60 -29.27 -48.21
CA LYS A 19 33.47 -29.87 -47.23
C LYS A 19 34.76 -29.06 -47.17
N SER A 20 35.17 -28.63 -45.98
CA SER A 20 36.57 -28.30 -45.70
C SER A 20 36.94 -28.77 -44.32
N ALA A 21 37.75 -29.77 -44.35
CA ALA A 21 38.79 -30.18 -43.43
C ALA A 21 38.77 -29.67 -41.98
N TYR A 22 38.52 -30.63 -41.09
CA TYR A 22 38.81 -30.53 -39.65
C TYR A 22 40.30 -30.89 -39.47
N GLU A 23 41.13 -29.93 -39.09
CA GLU A 23 42.43 -30.17 -38.47
C GLU A 23 42.31 -29.85 -36.98
N PRO A 24 42.80 -30.73 -36.09
CA PRO A 24 42.77 -30.43 -34.65
C PRO A 24 43.96 -29.53 -34.31
N ASP A 25 43.72 -28.28 -34.00
CA ASP A 25 44.74 -27.40 -33.45
C ASP A 25 44.92 -27.67 -31.95
N SER A 26 46.16 -28.00 -31.67
CA SER A 26 46.68 -28.35 -30.37
C SER A 26 46.75 -27.10 -29.46
N GLY A 27 46.13 -27.21 -28.29
CA GLY A 27 46.67 -26.66 -27.08
C GLY A 27 46.85 -25.14 -27.00
N ASN A 28 45.78 -24.42 -26.69
CA ASN A 28 45.91 -23.24 -25.83
C ASN A 28 44.68 -23.11 -24.91
N THR A 29 44.72 -23.86 -23.82
CA THR A 29 43.87 -23.65 -22.68
C THR A 29 44.26 -22.31 -22.04
N GLN A 30 43.74 -21.21 -22.58
CA GLN A 30 43.68 -19.99 -21.79
C GLN A 30 42.79 -20.27 -20.56
N PRO A 31 43.30 -20.05 -19.35
CA PRO A 31 42.47 -20.22 -18.17
C PRO A 31 41.27 -19.26 -18.32
N ARG A 32 40.06 -19.81 -18.29
CA ARG A 32 38.86 -19.01 -18.03
C ARG A 32 39.18 -18.19 -16.79
N VAL A 33 39.44 -16.91 -17.00
CA VAL A 33 39.49 -15.94 -15.93
C VAL A 33 38.10 -15.93 -15.37
N SER A 34 37.88 -16.78 -14.38
CA SER A 34 36.76 -16.61 -13.46
C SER A 34 36.98 -15.24 -12.87
N ARG A 35 36.21 -14.26 -13.37
CA ARG A 35 36.04 -13.00 -12.66
C ARG A 35 35.33 -13.32 -11.34
N HIS A 36 36.06 -13.89 -10.39
CA HIS A 36 35.73 -13.82 -8.98
C HIS A 36 35.83 -12.35 -8.58
N CYS A 37 34.83 -11.56 -8.91
CA CYS A 37 34.51 -10.42 -8.12
C CYS A 37 33.92 -10.93 -6.80
N SER A 38 34.70 -11.70 -6.04
CA SER A 38 34.52 -11.86 -4.61
C SER A 38 35.06 -10.61 -3.92
N ALA A 39 34.59 -9.43 -4.33
CA ALA A 39 34.69 -8.28 -3.50
C ALA A 39 33.94 -8.63 -2.21
N ASN A 40 34.53 -8.34 -1.06
CA ASN A 40 33.93 -8.45 0.26
C ASN A 40 32.76 -7.47 0.35
N LEU A 41 31.65 -7.80 -0.35
CA LEU A 41 30.46 -6.93 -0.42
C LEU A 41 29.77 -6.96 0.93
N THR A 42 29.85 -5.85 1.66
CA THR A 42 29.23 -5.71 2.97
C THR A 42 27.72 -5.52 2.86
N LEU A 43 27.00 -5.83 3.94
CA LEU A 43 25.56 -5.54 4.05
C LEU A 43 25.27 -4.04 3.86
N SER A 44 26.13 -3.16 4.36
CA SER A 44 25.97 -1.71 4.26
C SER A 44 26.04 -1.23 2.79
N GLN A 45 27.05 -1.67 2.04
CA GLN A 45 27.18 -1.36 0.62
C GLN A 45 26.00 -1.88 -0.20
N SER A 46 25.56 -3.10 0.11
CA SER A 46 24.39 -3.71 -0.55
C SER A 46 23.10 -2.94 -0.27
N LEU A 47 22.90 -2.48 0.96
CA LEU A 47 21.77 -1.63 1.34
C LEU A 47 21.83 -0.30 0.61
N GLU A 48 22.98 0.34 0.56
CA GLU A 48 23.17 1.64 -0.11
C GLU A 48 22.81 1.52 -1.60
N THR A 49 23.40 0.55 -2.31
CA THR A 49 23.08 0.33 -3.72
C THR A 49 21.60 -0.01 -3.94
N TYR A 50 21.01 -0.84 -3.07
CA TYR A 50 19.58 -1.15 -3.10
C TYR A 50 18.72 0.10 -2.95
N LEU A 51 19.07 1.00 -2.03
CA LEU A 51 18.33 2.24 -1.80
C LEU A 51 18.51 3.24 -2.93
N VAL A 52 19.66 3.28 -3.60
CA VAL A 52 19.87 4.09 -4.80
C VAL A 52 19.05 3.56 -5.95
N GLN A 53 19.17 2.27 -6.29
CA GLN A 53 18.55 1.69 -7.49
C GLN A 53 17.02 1.49 -7.35
N LYS A 54 16.57 0.97 -6.21
CA LYS A 54 15.15 0.64 -5.98
C LYS A 54 14.38 1.71 -5.24
N GLY A 55 15.07 2.68 -4.64
CA GLY A 55 14.46 3.72 -3.80
C GLY A 55 14.22 5.06 -4.50
N THR A 56 14.63 5.24 -5.76
CA THR A 56 14.61 6.53 -6.48
C THR A 56 13.20 7.14 -6.54
N ASN A 57 12.17 6.32 -6.79
CA ASN A 57 10.77 6.78 -6.87
C ASN A 57 9.92 6.26 -5.68
N ARG A 58 10.57 5.92 -4.55
CA ARG A 58 9.87 5.37 -3.39
C ARG A 58 9.95 6.31 -2.19
N GLY A 59 8.84 6.39 -1.44
CA GLY A 59 8.72 7.26 -0.27
C GLY A 59 9.65 6.86 0.89
N LYS A 60 9.80 7.77 1.86
CA LYS A 60 10.63 7.62 3.06
C LYS A 60 10.40 6.27 3.79
N THR A 61 9.15 5.79 3.84
CA THR A 61 8.79 4.53 4.49
C THR A 61 9.55 3.32 3.93
N PHE A 62 9.76 3.28 2.60
CA PHE A 62 10.52 2.20 1.97
C PHE A 62 11.98 2.20 2.43
N ARG A 63 12.63 3.37 2.42
CA ARG A 63 14.02 3.53 2.87
C ARG A 63 14.18 3.13 4.35
N THR A 64 13.32 3.68 5.20
CA THR A 64 13.34 3.39 6.65
C THR A 64 13.09 1.91 6.94
N ALA A 65 12.23 1.22 6.18
CA ALA A 65 11.96 -0.20 6.37
C ALA A 65 13.19 -1.06 6.03
N ALA A 66 13.88 -0.80 4.92
CA ALA A 66 15.09 -1.50 4.53
C ALA A 66 16.24 -1.24 5.52
N GLN A 67 16.46 0.02 5.89
CA GLN A 67 17.47 0.41 6.87
C GLN A 67 17.24 -0.30 8.21
N ARG A 68 16.02 -0.23 8.76
CA ARG A 68 15.67 -0.88 10.02
C ARG A 68 15.88 -2.39 9.97
N ALA A 69 15.52 -3.06 8.87
CA ALA A 69 15.74 -4.49 8.73
C ALA A 69 17.24 -4.84 8.77
N CYS A 70 18.09 -4.06 8.09
CA CYS A 70 19.53 -4.25 8.13
C CYS A 70 20.13 -3.91 9.51
N THR A 71 19.66 -2.84 10.17
CA THR A 71 20.09 -2.49 11.54
C THR A 71 19.82 -3.63 12.52
N TYR A 72 18.61 -4.20 12.51
CA TYR A 72 18.29 -5.35 13.35
C TYR A 72 19.16 -6.58 13.06
N LEU A 73 19.54 -6.80 11.81
CA LEU A 73 20.43 -7.89 11.45
C LEU A 73 21.86 -7.67 12.02
N VAL A 74 22.36 -6.45 11.92
CA VAL A 74 23.67 -6.07 12.46
C VAL A 74 23.67 -6.16 13.99
N GLU A 75 22.64 -5.68 14.66
CA GLU A 75 22.46 -5.79 16.12
C GLU A 75 22.49 -7.25 16.59
N THR A 76 21.94 -8.15 15.79
CA THR A 76 21.76 -9.56 16.16
C THR A 76 22.96 -10.43 15.81
N CYS A 77 23.57 -10.19 14.65
CA CYS A 77 24.56 -11.09 14.05
C CYS A 77 25.92 -10.43 13.76
N GLY A 78 26.03 -9.11 14.05
CA GLY A 78 27.19 -8.32 13.70
C GLY A 78 27.23 -7.88 12.24
N ALA A 79 28.05 -6.89 11.95
CA ALA A 79 28.31 -6.45 10.58
C ALA A 79 29.23 -7.46 9.88
N LYS A 80 28.80 -7.99 8.76
CA LYS A 80 29.49 -9.02 7.98
C LYS A 80 29.40 -8.73 6.48
N ASP A 81 30.27 -9.34 5.70
CA ASP A 81 30.08 -9.47 4.27
C ASP A 81 28.86 -10.36 3.97
N LEU A 82 28.17 -10.11 2.87
CA LEU A 82 26.95 -10.88 2.52
C LEU A 82 27.19 -12.39 2.51
N ALA A 83 28.33 -12.83 1.98
CA ALA A 83 28.69 -14.23 1.88
C ALA A 83 28.89 -14.93 3.24
N ARG A 84 29.09 -14.15 4.29
CA ARG A 84 29.32 -14.67 5.66
C ARG A 84 28.06 -14.77 6.50
N TYR A 85 26.91 -14.29 6.00
CA TYR A 85 25.63 -14.52 6.67
C TYR A 85 25.10 -15.92 6.34
N SER A 86 24.92 -16.71 7.38
CA SER A 86 24.49 -18.10 7.29
C SER A 86 23.01 -18.29 7.57
N ARG A 87 22.51 -19.51 7.37
CA ARG A 87 21.15 -19.90 7.81
C ARG A 87 21.00 -19.80 9.32
N ALA A 88 22.05 -20.07 10.10
CA ALA A 88 22.03 -19.90 11.54
C ALA A 88 21.83 -18.43 11.94
N ASP A 89 22.48 -17.50 11.26
CA ASP A 89 22.25 -16.06 11.47
C ASP A 89 20.78 -15.68 11.13
N ALA A 90 20.22 -16.23 10.08
CA ALA A 90 18.83 -15.96 9.72
C ALA A 90 17.85 -16.50 10.77
N LEU A 91 18.10 -17.67 11.35
CA LEU A 91 17.31 -18.22 12.46
C LEU A 91 17.42 -17.32 13.70
N LYS A 92 18.65 -16.95 14.09
CA LYS A 92 18.90 -16.04 15.22
C LYS A 92 18.20 -14.69 15.02
N TYR A 93 18.25 -14.15 13.81
CA TYR A 93 17.56 -12.91 13.44
C TYR A 93 16.03 -13.02 13.58
N ARG A 94 15.43 -14.11 13.07
CA ARG A 94 14.00 -14.37 13.27
C ARG A 94 13.62 -14.40 14.73
N ASP A 95 14.37 -15.16 15.54
CA ASP A 95 14.09 -15.34 16.96
C ASP A 95 14.23 -14.02 17.73
N TYR A 96 15.22 -13.19 17.38
CA TYR A 96 15.35 -11.83 17.88
C TYR A 96 14.11 -10.96 17.59
N LEU A 97 13.57 -11.00 16.37
CA LEU A 97 12.36 -10.22 16.02
C LEU A 97 11.14 -10.67 16.82
N ILE A 98 11.02 -11.98 17.06
CA ILE A 98 9.95 -12.56 17.89
C ILE A 98 10.15 -12.15 19.36
N ALA A 99 11.36 -12.25 19.90
CA ALA A 99 11.68 -11.86 21.26
C ALA A 99 11.47 -10.36 21.53
N LYS A 100 11.59 -9.50 20.49
CA LYS A 100 11.20 -8.08 20.57
C LYS A 100 9.68 -7.87 20.70
N GLY A 101 8.87 -8.90 20.76
CA GLY A 101 7.41 -8.81 20.84
C GLY A 101 6.74 -8.41 19.53
N MET A 102 7.41 -8.56 18.38
CA MET A 102 6.79 -8.25 17.10
C MET A 102 5.73 -9.28 16.73
N VAL A 103 4.54 -8.79 16.37
CA VAL A 103 3.48 -9.64 15.81
C VAL A 103 3.91 -10.23 14.46
N GLY A 104 3.40 -11.42 14.12
CA GLY A 104 3.80 -12.20 12.94
C GLY A 104 3.76 -11.42 11.63
N SER A 105 2.77 -10.54 11.45
CA SER A 105 2.69 -9.65 10.27
C SER A 105 3.83 -8.61 10.22
N SER A 106 4.34 -8.16 11.36
CA SER A 106 5.49 -7.24 11.45
C SER A 106 6.80 -7.98 11.19
N VAL A 107 6.97 -9.19 11.77
CA VAL A 107 8.08 -10.10 11.45
C VAL A 107 8.11 -10.34 9.93
N SER A 108 6.97 -10.65 9.32
CA SER A 108 6.86 -10.89 7.88
C SER A 108 7.34 -9.71 7.03
N ARG A 109 7.00 -8.48 7.40
CA ARG A 109 7.46 -7.26 6.71
C ARG A 109 8.96 -7.06 6.83
N VAL A 110 9.51 -7.22 8.03
CA VAL A 110 10.96 -7.06 8.28
C VAL A 110 11.74 -8.13 7.52
N MET A 111 11.30 -9.40 7.60
CA MET A 111 11.87 -10.52 6.85
C MET A 111 11.80 -10.32 5.32
N SER A 112 10.73 -9.72 4.81
CA SER A 112 10.60 -9.39 3.40
C SER A 112 11.59 -8.29 2.98
N SER A 113 11.82 -7.29 3.83
CA SER A 113 12.77 -6.22 3.56
C SER A 113 14.20 -6.73 3.50
N ILE A 114 14.63 -7.57 4.46
CA ILE A 114 16.00 -8.11 4.44
C ILE A 114 16.20 -9.06 3.26
N ARG A 115 15.22 -9.92 2.94
CA ARG A 115 15.28 -10.78 1.74
C ARG A 115 15.44 -9.98 0.46
N ALA A 116 14.73 -8.85 0.35
CA ALA A 116 14.79 -8.00 -0.83
C ALA A 116 16.19 -7.39 -1.02
N VAL A 117 16.84 -6.93 0.06
CA VAL A 117 18.22 -6.42 0.01
C VAL A 117 19.18 -7.49 -0.43
N PHE A 118 19.12 -8.71 0.14
CA PHE A 118 19.98 -9.83 -0.23
C PHE A 118 19.73 -10.30 -1.65
N ASN A 119 18.47 -10.50 -2.08
CA ASN A 119 18.17 -10.93 -3.45
C ASN A 119 18.64 -9.89 -4.47
N PHE A 120 18.48 -8.61 -4.18
CA PHE A 120 18.97 -7.54 -5.04
C PHE A 120 20.49 -7.62 -5.18
N ALA A 121 21.23 -7.70 -4.07
CA ALA A 121 22.68 -7.76 -4.12
C ALA A 121 23.20 -9.02 -4.83
N ILE A 122 22.59 -10.18 -4.57
CA ILE A 122 22.93 -11.44 -5.25
C ILE A 122 22.75 -11.32 -6.76
N SER A 123 21.62 -10.73 -7.18
CA SER A 123 21.34 -10.54 -8.60
C SER A 123 22.22 -9.46 -9.25
N GLU A 124 22.37 -8.31 -8.60
CA GLU A 124 23.08 -7.14 -9.13
C GLU A 124 24.58 -7.42 -9.33
N TYR A 125 25.17 -8.14 -8.38
CA TYR A 125 26.60 -8.46 -8.39
C TYR A 125 26.90 -9.88 -8.87
N ALA A 126 25.89 -10.60 -9.41
CA ALA A 126 26.00 -11.98 -9.89
C ALA A 126 26.73 -12.91 -8.89
N LEU A 127 26.36 -12.78 -7.59
CA LEU A 127 27.00 -13.56 -6.54
C LEU A 127 26.53 -15.01 -6.56
N ASP A 128 27.43 -15.96 -6.46
CA ASP A 128 27.08 -17.38 -6.28
C ASP A 128 26.74 -17.68 -4.80
N LEU A 129 25.62 -17.13 -4.36
CA LEU A 129 25.12 -17.21 -2.98
C LEU A 129 23.64 -17.56 -2.97
N LYS A 130 23.27 -18.43 -2.03
CA LYS A 130 21.85 -18.63 -1.67
C LYS A 130 21.45 -17.65 -0.57
N ASN A 131 20.36 -16.92 -0.77
CA ASN A 131 19.86 -16.01 0.25
C ASN A 131 19.43 -16.79 1.51
N PRO A 132 20.11 -16.60 2.67
CA PRO A 132 19.85 -17.37 3.88
C PRO A 132 18.47 -17.10 4.51
N PHE A 133 17.82 -15.99 4.14
CA PHE A 133 16.51 -15.58 4.64
C PHE A 133 15.34 -16.14 3.81
N THR A 134 15.62 -16.89 2.73
CA THR A 134 14.57 -17.51 1.91
C THR A 134 13.98 -18.74 2.61
N GLY A 135 12.67 -18.95 2.49
CA GLY A 135 11.99 -20.14 3.04
C GLY A 135 12.03 -20.24 4.57
N MET A 136 12.15 -19.11 5.29
CA MET A 136 12.09 -19.09 6.75
C MET A 136 10.66 -19.30 7.24
N TYR A 137 10.49 -20.26 8.15
CA TYR A 137 9.22 -20.46 8.84
C TYR A 137 9.09 -19.52 10.04
N TYR A 138 7.97 -18.88 10.17
CA TYR A 138 7.46 -18.18 11.36
C TYR A 138 5.95 -18.05 11.23
N ASP A 139 5.25 -18.03 12.38
CA ASP A 139 3.80 -17.85 12.38
C ASP A 139 3.44 -16.40 12.02
N LYS A 140 2.86 -16.23 10.83
CA LYS A 140 2.44 -14.91 10.31
C LYS A 140 1.21 -14.35 11.03
N ALA A 141 0.43 -15.20 11.71
CA ALA A 141 -0.76 -14.83 12.43
C ALA A 141 -0.49 -14.55 13.92
N ALA A 142 0.68 -14.93 14.45
CA ALA A 142 1.02 -14.74 15.84
C ALA A 142 0.84 -13.29 16.30
N GLY A 143 0.01 -13.07 17.33
CA GLY A 143 -0.26 -11.76 17.91
C GLY A 143 -1.00 -10.78 16.99
N VAL A 144 -1.48 -11.23 15.83
CA VAL A 144 -2.25 -10.38 14.91
C VAL A 144 -3.70 -10.31 15.37
N THR A 145 -4.14 -9.13 15.81
CA THR A 145 -5.54 -8.87 16.14
C THR A 145 -6.30 -8.41 14.90
N LYS A 146 -7.47 -9.01 14.68
CA LYS A 146 -8.38 -8.56 13.62
C LYS A 146 -9.01 -7.24 14.06
N ARG A 147 -8.93 -6.22 13.19
CA ARG A 147 -9.66 -4.97 13.43
C ARG A 147 -11.15 -5.21 13.32
N LEU A 148 -11.88 -4.77 14.33
CA LEU A 148 -13.34 -4.89 14.38
C LEU A 148 -13.98 -3.67 13.71
N PRO A 149 -15.14 -3.82 13.06
CA PRO A 149 -16.00 -2.70 12.68
C PRO A 149 -16.55 -2.03 13.95
N ILE A 150 -16.84 -0.74 13.89
CA ILE A 150 -17.54 -0.02 14.93
C ILE A 150 -19.03 -0.32 14.77
N PRO A 151 -19.76 -0.70 15.84
CA PRO A 151 -21.21 -0.87 15.82
C PRO A 151 -21.94 0.41 15.39
N ILE A 152 -23.10 0.28 14.73
CA ILE A 152 -23.81 1.42 14.18
C ILE A 152 -24.26 2.42 15.28
N GLU A 153 -24.65 1.89 16.44
CA GLU A 153 -25.06 2.72 17.60
C GLU A 153 -23.89 3.59 18.08
N ASP A 154 -22.68 3.05 18.08
CA ASP A 154 -21.49 3.79 18.49
C ASP A 154 -21.05 4.77 17.41
N ILE A 155 -21.26 4.46 16.12
CA ILE A 155 -21.06 5.43 15.03
C ILE A 155 -21.97 6.63 15.22
N ARG A 156 -23.27 6.42 15.49
CA ARG A 156 -24.23 7.50 15.73
C ARG A 156 -23.84 8.35 16.93
N LYS A 157 -23.46 7.72 18.06
CA LYS A 157 -22.94 8.45 19.25
C LYS A 157 -21.72 9.30 18.91
N VAL A 158 -20.76 8.75 18.16
CA VAL A 158 -19.56 9.48 17.71
C VAL A 158 -19.97 10.68 16.85
N GLN A 159 -20.89 10.50 15.90
CA GLN A 159 -21.37 11.58 15.02
C GLN A 159 -22.09 12.68 15.80
N ASP A 160 -22.90 12.32 16.81
CA ASP A 160 -23.57 13.30 17.68
C ASP A 160 -22.56 14.09 18.51
N GLN A 161 -21.55 13.41 19.07
CA GLN A 161 -20.47 14.08 19.78
C GLN A 161 -19.63 14.98 18.86
N CYS A 162 -19.45 14.58 17.60
CA CYS A 162 -18.80 15.44 16.62
C CYS A 162 -19.58 16.74 16.37
N ARG A 163 -20.91 16.64 16.22
CA ARG A 163 -21.77 17.83 16.04
C ARG A 163 -21.80 18.73 17.29
N LEU A 164 -21.79 18.13 18.49
CA LEU A 164 -21.78 18.87 19.74
C LEU A 164 -20.48 19.67 19.94
N ILE A 165 -19.32 19.09 19.61
CA ILE A 165 -18.01 19.72 19.82
C ILE A 165 -17.68 20.69 18.67
N ASP A 166 -18.07 20.38 17.45
CA ASP A 166 -18.03 21.19 16.24
C ASP A 166 -16.67 21.86 15.98
N ASP A 167 -15.62 21.07 15.85
CA ASP A 167 -14.27 21.53 15.52
C ASP A 167 -13.64 20.76 14.33
N GLU A 168 -12.53 21.24 13.83
CA GLU A 168 -11.77 20.66 12.69
C GLU A 168 -11.51 19.15 12.86
N MET A 169 -11.19 18.71 14.09
CA MET A 169 -10.90 17.30 14.35
C MET A 169 -12.17 16.44 14.24
N ARG A 170 -13.32 16.95 14.71
CA ARG A 170 -14.62 16.24 14.67
C ARG A 170 -15.18 16.24 13.26
N TRP A 171 -14.98 17.29 12.50
CA TRP A 171 -15.31 17.28 11.06
C TRP A 171 -14.55 16.20 10.31
N LEU A 172 -13.25 15.99 10.62
CA LEU A 172 -12.49 14.92 10.02
C LEU A 172 -13.01 13.52 10.39
N VAL A 173 -13.41 13.32 11.65
CA VAL A 173 -14.05 12.07 12.11
C VAL A 173 -15.38 11.84 11.38
N SER A 174 -16.25 12.83 11.36
CA SER A 174 -17.57 12.75 10.71
C SER A 174 -17.47 12.51 9.22
N LEU A 175 -16.52 13.17 8.54
CA LEU A 175 -16.28 12.95 7.12
C LEU A 175 -15.92 11.48 6.86
N ILE A 176 -15.05 10.87 7.68
CA ILE A 176 -14.62 9.49 7.52
C ILE A 176 -15.70 8.49 7.92
N SER A 177 -16.57 8.83 8.89
CA SER A 177 -17.54 7.90 9.48
C SER A 177 -18.52 7.34 8.46
N ASP A 178 -18.95 8.13 7.48
CA ASP A 178 -19.86 7.71 6.43
C ASP A 178 -19.14 7.40 5.10
N THR A 179 -18.11 8.17 4.74
CA THR A 179 -17.39 7.96 3.47
C THR A 179 -16.41 6.79 3.48
N GLY A 180 -15.97 6.33 4.65
CA GLY A 180 -14.96 5.29 4.79
C GLY A 180 -13.61 5.63 4.14
N LEU A 181 -13.30 6.90 3.92
CA LEU A 181 -12.01 7.36 3.40
C LEU A 181 -10.86 6.87 4.28
N ARG A 182 -9.71 6.61 3.66
CA ARG A 182 -8.49 6.41 4.46
C ARG A 182 -8.13 7.72 5.15
N LEU A 183 -7.67 7.64 6.40
CA LEU A 183 -7.34 8.85 7.16
C LEU A 183 -6.37 9.77 6.42
N ALA A 184 -5.37 9.23 5.73
CA ALA A 184 -4.44 10.04 4.93
C ALA A 184 -5.11 10.67 3.69
N GLU A 185 -6.12 10.01 3.11
CA GLU A 185 -6.92 10.57 2.02
C GLU A 185 -7.72 11.76 2.52
N ALA A 186 -8.46 11.59 3.61
CA ALA A 186 -9.30 12.63 4.19
C ALA A 186 -8.50 13.80 4.77
N ALA A 187 -7.47 13.52 5.58
CA ALA A 187 -6.66 14.57 6.18
C ALA A 187 -5.89 15.44 5.16
N GLY A 188 -5.59 14.89 3.98
CA GLY A 188 -4.87 15.59 2.92
C GLY A 188 -5.75 16.24 1.84
N LEU A 189 -7.04 16.41 2.07
CA LEU A 189 -7.97 17.06 1.14
C LEU A 189 -7.70 18.57 1.03
N LEU A 190 -7.93 19.09 -0.17
CA LEU A 190 -8.23 20.51 -0.36
C LEU A 190 -9.72 20.75 -0.16
N LYS A 191 -10.10 21.99 0.14
CA LYS A 191 -11.51 22.39 0.13
C LYS A 191 -12.14 22.21 -1.26
N SER A 192 -11.38 22.45 -2.34
CA SER A 192 -11.80 22.23 -3.72
C SER A 192 -12.04 20.76 -4.09
N ASP A 193 -11.60 19.82 -3.24
CA ASP A 193 -11.96 18.40 -3.38
C ASP A 193 -13.37 18.10 -2.87
N LEU A 194 -13.99 19.03 -2.09
CA LEU A 194 -15.36 18.95 -1.60
C LEU A 194 -16.27 19.71 -2.56
N VAL A 195 -16.98 19.00 -3.40
CA VAL A 195 -17.93 19.58 -4.38
C VAL A 195 -19.31 19.57 -3.76
N LEU A 196 -19.79 20.73 -3.28
CA LEU A 196 -21.01 20.87 -2.48
C LEU A 196 -22.19 21.49 -3.24
N ASP A 197 -21.93 22.14 -4.35
CA ASP A 197 -22.88 22.83 -5.22
C ASP A 197 -23.41 21.96 -6.37
N ALA A 198 -22.93 20.71 -6.48
CA ALA A 198 -23.46 19.74 -7.39
C ALA A 198 -24.81 19.18 -6.92
N GLU A 199 -25.64 18.65 -7.83
CA GLU A 199 -26.91 17.99 -7.52
C GLU A 199 -26.73 16.89 -6.47
N ILE A 200 -25.65 16.11 -6.59
CA ILE A 200 -25.20 15.16 -5.57
C ILE A 200 -23.85 15.66 -5.03
N PRO A 201 -23.80 16.18 -3.80
CA PRO A 201 -22.53 16.58 -3.18
C PRO A 201 -21.58 15.38 -3.02
N PHE A 202 -20.29 15.59 -3.31
CA PHE A 202 -19.29 14.52 -3.25
C PHE A 202 -17.92 15.02 -2.83
N VAL A 203 -17.09 14.09 -2.37
CA VAL A 203 -15.65 14.31 -2.18
C VAL A 203 -14.85 13.63 -3.29
N ARG A 204 -13.88 14.35 -3.85
CA ARG A 204 -12.95 13.83 -4.85
C ARG A 204 -11.66 13.37 -4.17
N VAL A 205 -11.35 12.09 -4.29
CA VAL A 205 -10.08 11.53 -3.85
C VAL A 205 -9.14 11.46 -5.04
N THR A 206 -8.13 12.30 -5.06
CA THR A 206 -7.15 12.38 -6.15
C THR A 206 -5.72 12.45 -5.61
N VAL A 207 -4.73 12.37 -6.48
CA VAL A 207 -3.31 12.56 -6.14
C VAL A 207 -3.03 14.04 -5.95
N HIS A 208 -2.31 14.38 -4.89
CA HIS A 208 -1.76 15.71 -4.65
C HIS A 208 -0.27 15.63 -4.39
N PRO A 209 0.51 16.68 -4.63
CA PRO A 209 1.97 16.68 -4.38
C PRO A 209 2.37 16.29 -2.96
N TRP A 210 1.54 16.63 -1.96
CA TRP A 210 1.74 16.33 -0.53
C TRP A 210 1.09 15.02 -0.08
N ARG A 211 0.24 14.39 -0.92
CA ARG A 211 -0.52 13.19 -0.60
C ARG A 211 -0.60 12.25 -1.79
N ALA A 212 0.18 11.18 -1.77
CA ALA A 212 0.01 10.07 -2.70
C ALA A 212 -1.20 9.22 -2.32
N VAL A 213 -1.87 8.63 -3.29
CA VAL A 213 -2.86 7.57 -3.08
C VAL A 213 -2.18 6.20 -3.09
N LYS A 214 -2.78 5.23 -2.38
CA LYS A 214 -2.15 3.91 -2.20
C LYS A 214 -2.03 3.11 -3.51
N THR A 215 -3.03 3.22 -4.37
CA THR A 215 -3.13 2.53 -5.68
C THR A 215 -3.84 3.44 -6.67
N SER A 216 -3.73 3.18 -7.98
CA SER A 216 -4.50 3.90 -9.02
C SER A 216 -6.01 3.84 -8.78
N GLY A 217 -6.53 2.69 -8.38
CA GLY A 217 -7.96 2.52 -8.02
C GLY A 217 -8.41 3.27 -6.76
N SER A 218 -7.49 3.95 -6.05
CA SER A 218 -7.87 4.84 -4.95
C SER A 218 -8.41 6.19 -5.43
N VAL A 219 -8.13 6.61 -6.66
CA VAL A 219 -8.71 7.81 -7.28
C VAL A 219 -10.19 7.54 -7.54
N ARG A 220 -11.06 8.33 -6.94
CA ARG A 220 -12.51 8.13 -7.01
C ARG A 220 -13.28 9.33 -6.51
N VAL A 221 -14.58 9.34 -6.76
CA VAL A 221 -15.54 10.23 -6.10
C VAL A 221 -16.37 9.44 -5.12
N VAL A 222 -16.73 10.04 -3.98
CA VAL A 222 -17.57 9.43 -2.95
C VAL A 222 -18.67 10.42 -2.60
N PRO A 223 -19.96 10.05 -2.71
CA PRO A 223 -21.07 10.90 -2.30
C PRO A 223 -20.94 11.31 -0.83
N LEU A 224 -21.37 12.51 -0.54
CA LEU A 224 -21.43 13.07 0.83
C LEU A 224 -22.86 13.00 1.32
N THR A 225 -23.06 12.26 2.39
CA THR A 225 -24.38 12.05 2.98
C THR A 225 -24.32 12.36 4.48
N ASN A 226 -25.44 12.58 5.12
CA ASN A 226 -25.62 12.77 6.57
C ASN A 226 -24.44 13.50 7.28
N ALA A 227 -23.72 12.82 8.17
CA ALA A 227 -22.63 13.40 8.97
C ALA A 227 -21.44 13.84 8.11
N SER A 228 -21.16 13.12 7.02
CA SER A 228 -20.10 13.52 6.09
C SER A 228 -20.43 14.79 5.31
N LEU A 229 -21.70 14.98 4.92
CA LEU A 229 -22.16 16.21 4.27
C LEU A 229 -22.13 17.41 5.23
N TRP A 230 -22.61 17.21 6.46
CA TRP A 230 -22.51 18.24 7.50
C TRP A 230 -21.06 18.68 7.70
N ALA A 231 -20.15 17.73 7.91
CA ALA A 231 -18.73 18.02 8.10
C ALA A 231 -18.11 18.76 6.92
N ALA A 232 -18.44 18.33 5.69
CA ALA A 232 -17.94 18.98 4.48
C ALA A 232 -18.39 20.45 4.36
N ARG A 233 -19.64 20.76 4.76
CA ARG A 233 -20.15 22.14 4.82
C ARG A 233 -19.41 22.97 5.87
N CYS A 234 -19.17 22.43 7.07
CA CYS A 234 -18.39 23.09 8.10
C CYS A 234 -16.95 23.39 7.61
N ILE A 235 -16.30 22.41 6.98
CA ILE A 235 -14.95 22.56 6.42
C ILE A 235 -14.91 23.65 5.34
N ALA A 236 -15.89 23.68 4.43
CA ALA A 236 -15.94 24.66 3.36
C ALA A 236 -16.07 26.10 3.90
N ASN A 237 -16.86 26.27 4.95
CA ASN A 237 -17.12 27.58 5.58
C ASN A 237 -16.01 28.02 6.55
N ALA A 238 -15.20 27.08 7.06
CA ALA A 238 -14.11 27.40 7.98
C ALA A 238 -12.89 27.99 7.23
N ASN A 239 -12.23 29.00 7.82
CA ASN A 239 -10.95 29.56 7.36
C ASN A 239 -10.92 29.80 5.82
N PRO A 240 -11.69 30.74 5.26
CA PRO A 240 -11.89 30.91 3.82
C PRO A 240 -10.58 31.09 3.04
N ASP A 241 -9.55 31.67 3.68
CA ASP A 241 -8.24 31.94 3.06
C ASP A 241 -7.34 30.71 2.94
N LEU A 242 -7.73 29.57 3.53
CA LEU A 242 -6.92 28.37 3.54
C LEU A 242 -7.42 27.36 2.51
N ALA A 243 -6.53 26.90 1.63
CA ALA A 243 -6.84 25.91 0.60
C ALA A 243 -7.06 24.50 1.15
N TYR A 244 -6.34 24.13 2.23
CA TYR A 244 -6.47 22.80 2.83
C TYR A 244 -7.78 22.66 3.64
N ALA A 245 -8.44 21.51 3.50
CA ALA A 245 -9.58 21.14 4.34
C ALA A 245 -9.17 20.99 5.83
N PHE A 246 -7.95 20.52 6.07
CA PHE A 246 -7.39 20.28 7.41
C PHE A 246 -5.98 20.85 7.51
N PRO A 247 -5.80 22.17 7.62
CA PRO A 247 -4.49 22.83 7.60
C PRO A 247 -3.56 22.36 8.72
N ARG A 248 -4.10 21.97 9.87
CA ARG A 248 -3.35 21.41 11.01
C ARG A 248 -2.44 20.22 10.62
N TYR A 249 -2.87 19.41 9.68
CA TYR A 249 -2.18 18.17 9.29
C TYR A 249 -1.40 18.31 7.99
N ASN A 250 -1.48 19.46 7.33
CA ASN A 250 -0.87 19.68 6.01
C ASN A 250 0.19 20.76 6.06
N LYS A 251 1.38 20.41 5.56
CA LYS A 251 2.47 21.30 5.26
C LYS A 251 2.71 21.25 3.75
N THR A 252 3.49 22.21 3.23
CA THR A 252 3.74 22.39 1.79
C THR A 252 4.11 21.12 1.02
N SER A 253 4.70 20.13 1.65
CA SER A 253 5.19 18.92 0.99
C SER A 253 4.62 17.59 1.51
N THR A 254 3.89 17.59 2.63
CA THR A 254 3.43 16.33 3.24
C THR A 254 2.19 16.49 4.10
N THR A 255 1.30 15.46 4.06
CA THR A 255 0.20 15.28 5.03
C THR A 255 0.68 14.45 6.21
N ASN A 256 0.55 14.97 7.44
CA ASN A 256 0.91 14.24 8.67
C ASN A 256 -0.26 13.39 9.20
N ALA A 257 -0.59 12.34 8.46
CA ALA A 257 -1.67 11.41 8.84
C ALA A 257 -1.37 10.64 10.16
N ASN A 258 -0.11 10.50 10.55
CA ASN A 258 0.25 9.84 11.81
C ASN A 258 -0.14 10.70 13.02
N SER A 259 0.09 12.01 12.96
CA SER A 259 -0.36 12.94 14.00
C SER A 259 -1.88 12.96 14.10
N ALA A 260 -2.58 13.02 12.95
CA ALA A 260 -4.03 12.91 12.92
C ALA A 260 -4.50 11.59 13.56
N SER A 261 -3.90 10.46 13.19
CA SER A 261 -4.24 9.15 13.75
C SER A 261 -4.08 9.10 15.26
N ALA A 262 -2.98 9.61 15.80
CA ALA A 262 -2.73 9.62 17.25
C ALA A 262 -3.79 10.44 18.00
N ALA A 263 -4.05 11.66 17.55
CA ALA A 263 -5.01 12.56 18.19
C ALA A 263 -6.46 12.03 18.11
N LEU A 264 -6.88 11.61 16.91
CA LEU A 264 -8.25 11.17 16.69
C LEU A 264 -8.55 9.83 17.37
N ASN A 265 -7.63 8.87 17.36
CA ASN A 265 -7.85 7.60 18.07
C ASN A 265 -7.89 7.79 19.59
N LYS A 266 -7.06 8.70 20.16
CA LYS A 266 -7.12 9.01 21.59
C LYS A 266 -8.51 9.50 22.01
N TRP A 267 -9.15 10.33 21.20
CA TRP A 267 -10.51 10.81 21.45
C TRP A 267 -11.56 9.72 21.16
N LEU A 268 -11.45 9.02 20.03
CA LEU A 268 -12.41 8.02 19.55
C LEU A 268 -12.59 6.86 20.56
N HIS A 269 -11.51 6.43 21.21
CA HIS A 269 -11.53 5.32 22.17
C HIS A 269 -12.45 5.54 23.38
N GLN A 270 -12.94 6.76 23.59
CA GLN A 270 -13.92 7.07 24.64
C GLN A 270 -15.33 6.62 24.26
N TYR A 271 -15.59 6.38 22.98
CA TYR A 271 -16.93 6.16 22.43
C TYR A 271 -17.10 4.83 21.69
N VAL A 272 -16.02 4.11 21.44
CA VAL A 272 -16.05 2.87 20.66
C VAL A 272 -15.40 1.71 21.42
N PRO A 273 -15.76 0.45 21.09
CA PRO A 273 -15.17 -0.72 21.72
C PRO A 273 -13.64 -0.78 21.57
N GLN A 274 -13.00 -1.44 22.52
CA GLN A 274 -11.56 -1.69 22.49
C GLN A 274 -11.13 -2.36 21.19
N GLY A 275 -10.03 -1.91 20.60
CA GLY A 275 -9.52 -2.41 19.32
C GLY A 275 -10.07 -1.71 18.09
N CYS A 276 -11.13 -0.89 18.22
CA CYS A 276 -11.61 -0.03 17.16
C CYS A 276 -10.72 1.22 17.00
N THR A 277 -10.56 1.68 15.78
CA THR A 277 -9.74 2.85 15.42
C THR A 277 -10.42 3.65 14.32
N MET A 278 -9.86 4.80 13.93
CA MET A 278 -10.34 5.55 12.75
C MET A 278 -10.45 4.69 11.49
N HIS A 279 -9.59 3.69 11.33
CA HIS A 279 -9.69 2.77 10.19
C HIS A 279 -10.88 1.80 10.29
N SER A 280 -11.43 1.59 11.48
CA SER A 280 -12.60 0.74 11.71
C SER A 280 -13.87 1.29 11.05
N PHE A 281 -14.03 2.61 10.90
CA PHE A 281 -15.13 3.19 10.13
C PHE A 281 -15.19 2.65 8.70
N ARG A 282 -14.03 2.40 8.10
CA ARG A 282 -13.97 1.85 6.76
C ARG A 282 -14.42 0.37 6.71
N HIS A 283 -14.19 -0.40 7.79
CA HIS A 283 -14.77 -1.73 7.92
C HIS A 283 -16.27 -1.65 8.14
N SER A 284 -16.71 -0.74 9.01
CA SER A 284 -18.15 -0.52 9.28
C SER A 284 -18.92 -0.09 8.03
N MET A 285 -18.37 0.83 7.23
CA MET A 285 -19.00 1.24 5.96
C MET A 285 -19.21 0.04 5.04
N ARG A 286 -18.20 -0.85 4.92
CA ARG A 286 -18.32 -2.07 4.10
C ARG A 286 -19.43 -2.99 4.59
N ASP A 287 -19.53 -3.18 5.91
CA ASP A 287 -20.54 -4.04 6.50
C ASP A 287 -21.94 -3.40 6.45
N ARG A 288 -22.05 -2.08 6.63
CA ARG A 288 -23.31 -1.34 6.47
C ARG A 288 -23.84 -1.41 5.03
N LEU A 289 -22.96 -1.25 4.03
CA LEU A 289 -23.34 -1.41 2.61
C LEU A 289 -23.77 -2.85 2.30
N ARG A 290 -23.09 -3.86 2.88
CA ARG A 290 -23.53 -5.25 2.75
C ARG A 290 -24.89 -5.51 3.41
N ALA A 291 -25.15 -4.89 4.53
CA ALA A 291 -26.44 -5.06 5.26
C ALA A 291 -27.64 -4.52 4.47
N VAL A 292 -27.41 -3.63 3.48
CA VAL A 292 -28.42 -3.15 2.53
C VAL A 292 -28.34 -3.83 1.17
N GLU A 293 -27.58 -4.94 1.07
CA GLU A 293 -27.41 -5.74 -0.14
C GLU A 293 -26.78 -4.98 -1.32
N CYS A 294 -25.91 -4.00 -1.03
CA CYS A 294 -25.17 -3.31 -2.06
C CYS A 294 -24.26 -4.29 -2.83
N PRO A 295 -24.25 -4.28 -4.15
CA PRO A 295 -23.36 -5.09 -4.95
C PRO A 295 -21.88 -4.87 -4.60
N SER A 296 -21.11 -5.96 -4.57
CA SER A 296 -19.71 -5.92 -4.08
C SER A 296 -18.79 -5.01 -4.87
N ASP A 297 -19.01 -4.86 -6.16
CA ASP A 297 -18.27 -4.00 -7.06
C ASP A 297 -18.56 -2.51 -6.82
N ILE A 298 -19.80 -2.15 -6.50
CA ILE A 298 -20.17 -0.79 -6.05
C ILE A 298 -19.52 -0.49 -4.69
N ILE A 299 -19.57 -1.46 -3.75
CA ILE A 299 -18.87 -1.31 -2.46
C ILE A 299 -17.38 -1.07 -2.67
N ASP A 300 -16.77 -1.84 -3.56
CA ASP A 300 -15.33 -1.74 -3.83
C ASP A 300 -14.98 -0.41 -4.53
N GLN A 301 -15.83 0.09 -5.42
CA GLN A 301 -15.67 1.41 -6.03
C GLN A 301 -15.76 2.54 -5.00
N ILE A 302 -16.82 2.58 -4.18
CA ILE A 302 -16.97 3.59 -3.12
C ILE A 302 -15.76 3.56 -2.19
N GLY A 303 -15.36 2.38 -1.75
CA GLY A 303 -14.24 2.19 -0.86
C GLY A 303 -12.86 2.41 -1.50
N GLY A 304 -12.72 2.34 -2.81
CA GLY A 304 -11.42 2.30 -3.48
C GLY A 304 -10.61 1.07 -3.06
N TRP A 305 -11.25 -0.10 -3.05
CA TRP A 305 -10.59 -1.40 -2.91
C TRP A 305 -10.27 -1.94 -4.30
N ALA A 306 -9.13 -2.61 -4.40
CA ALA A 306 -8.79 -3.32 -5.63
C ALA A 306 -9.67 -4.57 -5.72
N THR A 307 -10.35 -4.73 -6.82
CA THR A 307 -11.11 -5.93 -7.15
C THR A 307 -10.23 -6.89 -7.93
N GLY A 308 -10.26 -8.17 -7.55
CA GLY A 308 -9.44 -9.21 -8.18
C GLY A 308 -9.98 -9.72 -9.52
N SER A 309 -11.09 -9.16 -10.02
CA SER A 309 -11.75 -9.60 -11.25
C SER A 309 -11.27 -8.80 -12.46
N VAL A 310 -10.85 -9.50 -13.50
CA VAL A 310 -10.45 -8.91 -14.78
C VAL A 310 -11.61 -8.12 -15.42
N GLY A 311 -12.86 -8.60 -15.28
CA GLY A 311 -14.05 -7.96 -15.82
C GLY A 311 -14.34 -6.56 -15.28
N GLN A 312 -13.91 -6.27 -14.06
CA GLN A 312 -14.10 -4.95 -13.42
C GLN A 312 -13.08 -3.90 -13.90
N GLY A 313 -12.06 -4.31 -14.64
CA GLY A 313 -11.13 -3.39 -15.32
C GLY A 313 -11.70 -2.79 -16.61
N TYR A 314 -12.84 -3.29 -17.10
CA TYR A 314 -13.52 -2.78 -18.28
C TYR A 314 -14.62 -1.80 -17.89
N GLY A 315 -14.72 -0.68 -18.63
CA GLY A 315 -15.72 0.36 -18.44
C GLY A 315 -15.29 1.46 -17.48
N SER A 316 -16.16 2.48 -17.35
CA SER A 316 -15.90 3.71 -16.55
C SER A 316 -16.31 3.59 -15.08
N GLY A 317 -16.75 2.40 -14.63
CA GLY A 317 -17.35 2.21 -13.31
C GLY A 317 -18.79 2.72 -13.21
N TYR A 318 -19.31 2.80 -11.99
CA TYR A 318 -20.67 3.26 -11.71
C TYR A 318 -20.74 4.78 -11.61
N GLY A 319 -21.83 5.37 -12.09
CA GLY A 319 -22.12 6.80 -11.93
C GLY A 319 -22.29 7.20 -10.45
N LEU A 320 -22.20 8.49 -10.20
CA LEU A 320 -22.31 9.07 -8.86
C LEU A 320 -23.68 8.77 -8.24
N GLU A 321 -24.73 8.80 -9.06
CA GLU A 321 -26.13 8.53 -8.67
C GLU A 321 -26.31 7.12 -8.11
N VAL A 322 -25.65 6.15 -8.71
CA VAL A 322 -25.68 4.75 -8.26
C VAL A 322 -25.00 4.62 -6.90
N CYS A 323 -23.85 5.26 -6.74
CA CYS A 323 -23.12 5.26 -5.46
C CYS A 323 -23.94 5.99 -4.35
N ASP A 324 -24.53 7.14 -4.67
CA ASP A 324 -25.36 7.94 -3.75
C ASP A 324 -26.59 7.16 -3.27
N LYS A 325 -27.29 6.50 -4.21
CA LYS A 325 -28.44 5.63 -3.86
C LYS A 325 -28.08 4.61 -2.76
N TRP A 326 -26.94 3.95 -2.88
CA TRP A 326 -26.54 2.93 -1.91
C TRP A 326 -26.03 3.53 -0.61
N MET A 327 -25.37 4.67 -0.65
CA MET A 327 -24.93 5.36 0.55
C MET A 327 -26.10 5.90 1.36
N ARG A 328 -27.13 6.47 0.72
CA ARG A 328 -28.36 6.88 1.41
C ARG A 328 -29.09 5.68 2.02
N LYS A 329 -29.25 4.60 1.27
CA LYS A 329 -29.87 3.37 1.79
C LYS A 329 -29.12 2.80 3.01
N MET A 330 -27.79 2.95 3.06
CA MET A 330 -26.96 2.56 4.20
C MET A 330 -27.28 3.36 5.47
N GLU A 331 -27.79 4.59 5.35
CA GLU A 331 -28.06 5.48 6.48
C GLU A 331 -29.45 5.26 7.08
N GLU A 332 -30.39 4.72 6.31
CA GLU A 332 -31.77 4.44 6.74
C GLU A 332 -31.85 3.26 7.73
N LYS A 333 -30.82 2.44 7.80
CA LYS A 333 -30.69 1.32 8.77
C LYS A 333 -29.78 1.69 9.94
#